data_d1c85bd4cfa1a5095e2bdf3045a9531d
#
_entry.id   d1c85bd4cfa1a5095e2bdf3045a9531d
#
_cell.length_a   1.000
_cell.length_b   1.000
_cell.length_c   1.000
_cell.angle_alpha   90.00
_cell.angle_beta   90.00
_cell.angle_gamma   90.00
#
_symmetry.space_group_name_H-M   'P 1'
#
loop_
_entity.id
_entity.type
_entity.pdbx_description
1 polymer ?
#
loop_
_entity_poly.entity_id
_entity_poly.type
_entity_poly.pdbx_seq_one_letter_code
_entity_poly.pdbx_strand_id
1 'polypeptide(L)'
;MNILCYGDSNTWGYIPNINGYSKDAIIRHYDEKDCWWYSLKNHNKLIVNGLCGRCIAHENRWLKNRNASATINSEISQYTNLDLIILQLGTNDCKSEYEDSPDVITKNLDMLLKIIQKHTCAKIMIISPSKIIENNKITQKYYKGAQSKTIQLDSCYKRLAEQRNFLFISGLNLDIGEDGEHLTKLGHKQLGLQVLSKVKELSPAELI
;
A
#
# COMPACT_ATOMS: atom_id res chain seq x y z
N MET A 1 -7.35 -9.75 16.63
CA MET A 1 -7.82 -8.46 16.09
C MET A 1 -8.52 -8.64 14.75
N ASN A 2 -9.46 -7.75 14.41
CA ASN A 2 -10.02 -7.61 13.05
C ASN A 2 -9.17 -6.58 12.29
N ILE A 3 -8.44 -7.01 11.29
CA ILE A 3 -7.47 -6.17 10.56
C ILE A 3 -7.90 -6.01 9.11
N LEU A 4 -8.01 -4.77 8.64
CA LEU A 4 -8.17 -4.47 7.23
C LEU A 4 -6.80 -4.12 6.61
N CYS A 5 -6.36 -4.91 5.63
CA CYS A 5 -5.23 -4.58 4.78
C CYS A 5 -5.75 -3.94 3.49
N TYR A 6 -5.58 -2.63 3.35
CA TYR A 6 -6.09 -1.84 2.24
C TYR A 6 -4.94 -1.28 1.40
N GLY A 7 -4.93 -1.55 0.10
CA GLY A 7 -3.82 -1.09 -0.72
C GLY A 7 -3.98 -1.34 -2.23
N ASP A 8 -2.86 -1.22 -2.92
CA ASP A 8 -2.74 -1.39 -4.36
C ASP A 8 -2.35 -2.83 -4.77
N SER A 9 -1.64 -2.97 -5.88
CA SER A 9 -1.16 -4.25 -6.41
C SER A 9 -0.18 -4.96 -5.46
N ASN A 10 0.61 -4.24 -4.68
CA ASN A 10 1.51 -4.81 -3.68
C ASN A 10 0.74 -5.41 -2.48
N THR A 11 -0.43 -4.89 -2.16
CA THR A 11 -1.33 -5.52 -1.18
C THR A 11 -2.13 -6.66 -1.82
N TRP A 12 -2.52 -6.53 -3.08
CA TRP A 12 -3.19 -7.60 -3.82
C TRP A 12 -2.29 -8.83 -3.96
N GLY A 13 -0.97 -8.67 -4.11
CA GLY A 13 0.01 -9.74 -4.29
C GLY A 13 0.39 -9.98 -5.75
N TYR A 14 0.54 -8.89 -6.52
CA TYR A 14 0.95 -8.95 -7.93
C TYR A 14 2.35 -9.53 -8.08
N ILE A 15 2.51 -10.51 -9.00
CA ILE A 15 3.84 -11.06 -9.34
C ILE A 15 4.52 -10.11 -10.33
N PRO A 16 5.72 -9.58 -10.01
CA PRO A 16 6.47 -8.70 -10.90
C PRO A 16 6.54 -9.23 -12.33
N ASN A 17 6.24 -8.36 -13.29
CA ASN A 17 6.23 -8.74 -14.71
C ASN A 17 6.62 -7.56 -15.59
N ILE A 18 7.78 -7.64 -16.22
CA ILE A 18 8.31 -6.61 -17.11
C ILE A 18 7.41 -6.34 -18.33
N ASN A 19 6.49 -7.25 -18.66
CA ASN A 19 5.49 -7.07 -19.72
C ASN A 19 4.10 -6.72 -19.17
N GLY A 20 3.98 -6.40 -17.88
CA GLY A 20 2.71 -6.20 -17.18
C GLY A 20 1.81 -5.09 -17.74
N TYR A 21 2.38 -4.17 -18.50
CA TYR A 21 1.67 -3.07 -19.16
C TYR A 21 1.33 -3.35 -20.65
N SER A 22 1.61 -4.55 -21.15
CA SER A 22 1.20 -4.94 -22.51
C SER A 22 -0.28 -5.34 -22.52
N LYS A 23 -0.92 -5.26 -23.71
CA LYS A 23 -2.32 -5.69 -23.89
C LYS A 23 -2.51 -7.19 -23.64
N ASP A 24 -1.46 -7.97 -23.85
CA ASP A 24 -1.45 -9.42 -23.70
C ASP A 24 -0.81 -9.86 -22.38
N ALA A 25 -0.66 -8.94 -21.42
CA ALA A 25 -0.05 -9.25 -20.13
C ALA A 25 -0.91 -10.23 -19.34
N ILE A 26 -0.30 -11.35 -18.95
CA ILE A 26 -0.91 -12.28 -18.01
C ILE A 26 -0.68 -11.74 -16.60
N ILE A 27 -1.74 -11.24 -15.98
CA ILE A 27 -1.72 -10.82 -14.59
C ILE A 27 -1.67 -12.06 -13.71
N ARG A 28 -0.64 -12.14 -12.87
CA ARG A 28 -0.43 -13.25 -11.94
C ARG A 28 -0.44 -12.75 -10.51
N HIS A 29 -0.97 -13.60 -9.64
CA HIS A 29 -1.06 -13.35 -8.21
C HIS A 29 -0.19 -14.37 -7.46
N TYR A 30 0.51 -13.94 -6.42
CA TYR A 30 1.19 -14.84 -5.49
C TYR A 30 0.17 -15.67 -4.72
N ASP A 31 0.55 -16.88 -4.32
CA ASP A 31 -0.19 -17.61 -3.30
C ASP A 31 -0.30 -16.73 -2.04
N GLU A 32 -1.42 -16.81 -1.32
CA GLU A 32 -1.64 -16.02 -0.10
C GLU A 32 -0.46 -16.10 0.88
N LYS A 33 0.11 -17.30 1.05
CA LYS A 33 1.26 -17.55 1.94
C LYS A 33 2.52 -16.75 1.60
N ASP A 34 2.62 -16.29 0.35
CA ASP A 34 3.73 -15.48 -0.15
C ASP A 34 3.43 -13.97 -0.07
N CYS A 35 2.21 -13.56 0.31
CA CYS A 35 1.82 -12.16 0.47
C CYS A 35 2.17 -11.66 1.88
N TRP A 36 2.55 -10.38 2.00
CA TRP A 36 3.03 -9.80 3.25
C TRP A 36 2.03 -9.89 4.41
N TRP A 37 0.75 -9.76 4.13
CA TRP A 37 -0.31 -9.80 5.14
C TRP A 37 -0.58 -11.22 5.68
N TYR A 38 -0.12 -12.26 5.01
CA TYR A 38 -0.30 -13.63 5.46
C TYR A 38 0.33 -13.90 6.83
N SER A 39 1.43 -13.20 7.15
CA SER A 39 2.08 -13.28 8.46
C SER A 39 1.16 -12.93 9.64
N LEU A 40 0.07 -12.21 9.38
CA LEU A 40 -0.91 -11.80 10.38
C LEU A 40 -2.05 -12.82 10.56
N LYS A 41 -2.19 -13.82 9.67
CA LYS A 41 -3.38 -14.68 9.56
C LYS A 41 -3.60 -15.58 10.80
N ASN A 42 -2.52 -16.01 11.45
CA ASN A 42 -2.63 -17.04 12.51
C ASN A 42 -3.36 -16.57 13.78
N HIS A 43 -3.41 -15.28 14.07
CA HIS A 43 -3.97 -14.73 15.30
C HIS A 43 -5.01 -13.62 15.08
N ASN A 44 -5.39 -13.37 13.81
CA ASN A 44 -6.23 -12.26 13.46
C ASN A 44 -7.26 -12.64 12.39
N LYS A 45 -8.42 -11.98 12.43
CA LYS A 45 -9.36 -11.99 11.31
C LYS A 45 -8.92 -10.94 10.31
N LEU A 46 -8.49 -11.37 9.12
CA LEU A 46 -8.02 -10.47 8.07
C LEU A 46 -9.09 -10.21 7.03
N ILE A 47 -9.19 -8.96 6.64
CA ILE A 47 -9.87 -8.50 5.44
C ILE A 47 -8.81 -7.92 4.53
N VAL A 48 -8.60 -8.49 3.35
CA VAL A 48 -7.62 -8.03 2.38
C VAL A 48 -8.34 -7.38 1.21
N ASN A 49 -8.16 -6.08 1.08
CA ASN A 49 -8.72 -5.26 0.01
C ASN A 49 -7.57 -4.61 -0.79
N GLY A 50 -6.81 -5.44 -1.49
CA GLY A 50 -5.79 -5.02 -2.46
C GLY A 50 -6.41 -4.89 -3.85
N LEU A 51 -6.11 -3.80 -4.56
CA LEU A 51 -6.67 -3.55 -5.89
C LEU A 51 -5.61 -2.98 -6.83
N CYS A 52 -5.23 -3.76 -7.86
CA CYS A 52 -4.22 -3.33 -8.83
C CYS A 52 -4.55 -1.98 -9.45
N GLY A 53 -3.57 -1.08 -9.48
CA GLY A 53 -3.74 0.26 -10.04
C GLY A 53 -4.47 1.26 -9.14
N ARG A 54 -4.77 0.90 -7.87
CA ARG A 54 -5.42 1.84 -6.93
C ARG A 54 -4.51 3.01 -6.63
N CYS A 55 -5.05 4.22 -6.86
CA CYS A 55 -4.46 5.50 -6.46
C CYS A 55 -5.18 6.03 -5.21
N ILE A 56 -4.56 6.98 -4.52
CA ILE A 56 -5.17 7.66 -3.39
C ILE A 56 -6.32 8.57 -3.86
N ALA A 57 -6.06 9.42 -4.87
CA ALA A 57 -6.99 10.45 -5.32
C ALA A 57 -7.20 10.53 -6.84
N HIS A 58 -6.49 9.74 -7.62
CA HIS A 58 -6.64 9.71 -9.08
C HIS A 58 -7.49 8.53 -9.54
N GLU A 59 -8.31 8.74 -10.57
CA GLU A 59 -8.89 7.62 -11.31
C GLU A 59 -7.84 7.07 -12.26
N ASN A 60 -7.68 5.76 -12.27
CA ASN A 60 -6.74 5.12 -13.17
C ASN A 60 -7.27 5.18 -14.62
N ARG A 61 -6.45 5.63 -15.54
CA ARG A 61 -6.81 5.80 -16.94
C ARG A 61 -7.33 4.51 -17.62
N TRP A 62 -6.82 3.37 -17.17
CA TRP A 62 -7.09 2.06 -17.81
C TRP A 62 -8.09 1.21 -17.02
N LEU A 63 -8.20 1.47 -15.71
CA LEU A 63 -8.96 0.65 -14.79
C LEU A 63 -9.92 1.54 -14.00
N LYS A 64 -11.21 1.31 -14.12
CA LYS A 64 -12.25 2.06 -13.40
C LYS A 64 -12.24 1.76 -11.90
N ASN A 65 -12.77 2.69 -11.10
CA ASN A 65 -12.92 2.56 -9.64
C ASN A 65 -11.58 2.37 -8.93
N ARG A 66 -10.54 3.10 -9.37
CA ARG A 66 -9.20 3.04 -8.75
C ARG A 66 -8.89 4.23 -7.87
N ASN A 67 -9.79 5.20 -7.77
CA ASN A 67 -9.68 6.33 -6.87
C ASN A 67 -10.16 5.93 -5.47
N ALA A 68 -9.23 5.70 -4.53
CA ALA A 68 -9.56 5.31 -3.17
C ALA A 68 -10.41 6.37 -2.45
N SER A 69 -10.13 7.66 -2.65
CA SER A 69 -10.90 8.74 -2.03
C SER A 69 -12.36 8.78 -2.48
N ALA A 70 -12.65 8.31 -3.69
CA ALA A 70 -14.02 8.22 -4.19
C ALA A 70 -14.75 6.96 -3.69
N THR A 71 -14.04 5.84 -3.47
CA THR A 71 -14.65 4.54 -3.18
C THR A 71 -14.63 4.16 -1.70
N ILE A 72 -13.65 4.66 -0.91
CA ILE A 72 -13.41 4.23 0.47
C ILE A 72 -14.64 4.36 1.38
N ASN A 73 -15.45 5.39 1.17
CA ASN A 73 -16.64 5.64 1.99
C ASN A 73 -17.64 4.47 1.92
N SER A 74 -17.90 3.95 0.72
CA SER A 74 -18.77 2.79 0.52
C SER A 74 -18.09 1.47 0.86
N GLU A 75 -16.77 1.38 0.73
CA GLU A 75 -16.02 0.17 1.04
C GLU A 75 -15.89 -0.02 2.56
N ILE A 76 -15.49 1.03 3.30
CA ILE A 76 -15.22 0.91 4.73
C ILE A 76 -16.51 0.72 5.56
N SER A 77 -17.64 1.25 5.09
CA SER A 77 -18.94 1.07 5.76
C SER A 77 -19.40 -0.40 5.82
N GLN A 78 -18.83 -1.26 4.99
CA GLN A 78 -19.13 -2.69 4.98
C GLN A 78 -18.37 -3.47 6.08
N TYR A 79 -17.35 -2.85 6.69
CA TYR A 79 -16.51 -3.50 7.69
C TYR A 79 -16.83 -2.97 9.08
N THR A 80 -17.30 -3.84 9.95
CA THR A 80 -17.61 -3.52 11.34
C THR A 80 -16.52 -4.02 12.29
N ASN A 81 -16.37 -3.34 13.42
CA ASN A 81 -15.48 -3.76 14.51
C ASN A 81 -14.01 -3.97 14.07
N LEU A 82 -13.50 -3.05 13.25
CA LEU A 82 -12.08 -3.04 12.91
C LEU A 82 -11.25 -2.56 14.11
N ASP A 83 -10.18 -3.29 14.41
CA ASP A 83 -9.19 -2.94 15.43
C ASP A 83 -7.99 -2.20 14.82
N LEU A 84 -7.63 -2.57 13.58
CA LEU A 84 -6.50 -2.00 12.86
C LEU A 84 -6.78 -1.89 11.36
N ILE A 85 -6.39 -0.79 10.76
CA ILE A 85 -6.36 -0.60 9.31
C ILE A 85 -4.92 -0.37 8.89
N ILE A 86 -4.43 -1.18 7.97
CA ILE A 86 -3.09 -1.07 7.38
C ILE A 86 -3.25 -0.58 5.95
N LEU A 87 -2.75 0.63 5.66
CA LEU A 87 -2.80 1.23 4.33
C LEU A 87 -1.43 1.16 3.65
N GLN A 88 -1.41 0.61 2.44
CA GLN A 88 -0.24 0.62 1.54
C GLN A 88 -0.66 1.22 0.20
N LEU A 89 -0.52 2.53 0.04
CA LEU A 89 -0.93 3.30 -1.15
C LEU A 89 0.09 4.38 -1.48
N GLY A 90 0.07 4.82 -2.73
CA GLY A 90 0.88 5.93 -3.24
C GLY A 90 1.81 5.54 -4.39
N THR A 91 2.02 4.24 -4.65
CA THR A 91 2.82 3.77 -5.79
C THR A 91 2.25 4.29 -7.10
N ASN A 92 0.95 4.11 -7.32
CA ASN A 92 0.29 4.53 -8.56
C ASN A 92 0.18 6.05 -8.68
N ASP A 93 0.13 6.77 -7.57
CA ASP A 93 0.11 8.25 -7.56
C ASP A 93 1.47 8.84 -7.99
N CYS A 94 2.53 8.03 -7.98
CA CYS A 94 3.85 8.43 -8.47
C CYS A 94 3.96 8.43 -10.01
N LYS A 95 2.95 7.96 -10.73
CA LYS A 95 2.98 7.95 -12.21
C LYS A 95 3.20 9.34 -12.78
N SER A 96 4.01 9.40 -13.85
CA SER A 96 4.39 10.66 -14.50
C SER A 96 3.20 11.46 -15.02
N GLU A 97 2.12 10.76 -15.41
CA GLU A 97 0.91 11.39 -15.97
C GLU A 97 0.13 12.24 -14.97
N TYR A 98 0.31 12.04 -13.66
CA TYR A 98 -0.41 12.81 -12.63
C TYR A 98 0.33 14.07 -12.18
N GLU A 99 1.64 14.15 -12.43
CA GLU A 99 2.49 15.30 -12.10
C GLU A 99 2.47 15.75 -10.62
N ASP A 100 1.89 14.94 -9.73
CA ASP A 100 1.78 15.25 -8.30
C ASP A 100 3.15 15.26 -7.62
N SER A 101 3.36 16.27 -6.78
CA SER A 101 4.49 16.30 -5.86
C SER A 101 4.25 15.38 -4.67
N PRO A 102 5.31 14.95 -3.93
CA PRO A 102 5.17 14.19 -2.70
C PRO A 102 4.25 14.86 -1.67
N ASP A 103 4.26 16.18 -1.57
CA ASP A 103 3.40 16.91 -0.64
C ASP A 103 1.92 16.83 -1.05
N VAL A 104 1.61 16.90 -2.35
CA VAL A 104 0.23 16.73 -2.86
C VAL A 104 -0.26 15.32 -2.58
N ILE A 105 0.53 14.29 -2.89
CA ILE A 105 0.18 12.89 -2.62
C ILE A 105 -0.05 12.68 -1.11
N THR A 106 0.81 13.23 -0.26
CA THR A 106 0.68 13.14 1.20
C THR A 106 -0.57 13.84 1.72
N LYS A 107 -0.91 15.01 1.17
CA LYS A 107 -2.16 15.73 1.49
C LYS A 107 -3.38 14.92 1.10
N ASN A 108 -3.36 14.28 -0.06
CA ASN A 108 -4.42 13.41 -0.52
C ASN A 108 -4.57 12.19 0.41
N LEU A 109 -3.48 11.61 0.86
CA LEU A 109 -3.51 10.54 1.86
C LEU A 109 -4.13 11.01 3.18
N ASP A 110 -3.75 12.19 3.68
CA ASP A 110 -4.34 12.75 4.92
C ASP A 110 -5.86 12.97 4.78
N MET A 111 -6.32 13.39 3.60
CA MET A 111 -7.76 13.51 3.33
C MET A 111 -8.46 12.15 3.31
N LEU A 112 -7.87 11.13 2.69
CA LEU A 112 -8.39 9.77 2.69
C LEU A 112 -8.48 9.21 4.13
N LEU A 113 -7.44 9.41 4.93
CA LEU A 113 -7.40 8.98 6.34
C LEU A 113 -8.49 9.66 7.18
N LYS A 114 -8.76 10.94 6.95
CA LYS A 114 -9.87 11.66 7.59
C LYS A 114 -11.25 11.08 7.23
N ILE A 115 -11.42 10.61 5.99
CA ILE A 115 -12.65 9.91 5.60
C ILE A 115 -12.78 8.61 6.39
N ILE A 116 -11.72 7.81 6.44
CA ILE A 116 -11.68 6.55 7.18
C ILE A 116 -12.02 6.75 8.65
N GLN A 117 -11.42 7.75 9.30
CA GLN A 117 -11.63 8.04 10.73
C GLN A 117 -13.06 8.47 11.07
N LYS A 118 -13.89 8.89 10.10
CA LYS A 118 -15.32 9.16 10.32
C LYS A 118 -16.14 7.87 10.49
N HIS A 119 -15.65 6.74 10.02
CA HIS A 119 -16.36 5.46 10.02
C HIS A 119 -15.90 4.49 11.10
N THR A 120 -14.70 4.67 11.65
CA THR A 120 -14.13 3.72 12.60
C THR A 120 -13.14 4.39 13.55
N CYS A 121 -13.05 3.84 14.78
CA CYS A 121 -12.03 4.17 15.75
C CYS A 121 -10.81 3.23 15.68
N ALA A 122 -10.70 2.40 14.65
CA ALA A 122 -9.58 1.50 14.47
C ALA A 122 -8.24 2.25 14.46
N LYS A 123 -7.21 1.63 15.02
CA LYS A 123 -5.84 2.14 14.87
C LYS A 123 -5.45 2.16 13.39
N ILE A 124 -4.60 3.09 13.01
CA ILE A 124 -4.13 3.21 11.62
C ILE A 124 -2.62 2.94 11.56
N MET A 125 -2.23 2.15 10.59
CA MET A 125 -0.85 1.92 10.20
C MET A 125 -0.67 2.33 8.74
N ILE A 126 0.31 3.18 8.47
CA ILE A 126 0.67 3.62 7.12
C ILE A 126 1.95 2.90 6.71
N ILE A 127 1.92 2.29 5.53
CA ILE A 127 3.11 1.76 4.85
C ILE A 127 3.39 2.69 3.68
N SER A 128 4.59 3.29 3.63
CA SER A 128 4.97 4.10 2.47
C SER A 128 5.11 3.25 1.21
N PRO A 129 4.97 3.84 0.00
CA PRO A 129 5.25 3.13 -1.24
C PRO A 129 6.63 2.50 -1.22
N SER A 130 6.75 1.31 -1.80
CA SER A 130 8.05 0.72 -2.07
C SER A 130 8.85 1.61 -3.02
N LYS A 131 10.18 1.57 -2.91
CA LYS A 131 11.03 2.35 -3.81
C LYS A 131 10.82 1.90 -5.24
N ILE A 132 10.41 2.81 -6.11
CA ILE A 132 10.37 2.55 -7.55
C ILE A 132 11.79 2.60 -8.12
N ILE A 133 12.14 1.60 -8.94
CA ILE A 133 13.46 1.47 -9.56
C ILE A 133 13.32 1.77 -11.05
N GLU A 134 13.87 2.91 -11.49
CA GLU A 134 13.76 3.39 -12.87
C GLU A 134 14.83 2.77 -13.80
N ASN A 135 14.93 1.44 -13.81
CA ASN A 135 15.97 0.71 -14.55
C ASN A 135 15.46 -0.02 -15.80
N ASN A 136 14.18 0.09 -16.11
CA ASN A 136 13.57 -0.60 -17.26
C ASN A 136 12.64 0.34 -18.06
N LYS A 137 12.22 -0.11 -19.25
CA LYS A 137 11.38 0.69 -20.17
C LYS A 137 10.02 1.07 -19.58
N ILE A 138 9.46 0.24 -18.71
CA ILE A 138 8.15 0.49 -18.08
C ILE A 138 8.27 1.65 -17.12
N THR A 139 9.17 1.55 -16.14
CA THR A 139 9.35 2.58 -15.13
C THR A 139 9.85 3.89 -15.74
N GLN A 140 10.73 3.84 -16.73
CA GLN A 140 11.16 5.04 -17.49
C GLN A 140 10.01 5.71 -18.24
N LYS A 141 9.02 4.95 -18.72
CA LYS A 141 7.87 5.49 -19.44
C LYS A 141 6.76 6.02 -18.54
N TYR A 142 6.39 5.25 -17.51
CA TYR A 142 5.21 5.53 -16.68
C TYR A 142 5.54 6.15 -15.33
N TYR A 143 6.79 6.03 -14.87
CA TYR A 143 7.23 6.40 -13.53
C TYR A 143 8.50 7.28 -13.54
N LYS A 144 8.70 8.06 -14.62
CA LYS A 144 9.85 8.96 -14.70
C LYS A 144 9.88 9.92 -13.51
N GLY A 145 10.99 9.92 -12.76
CA GLY A 145 11.16 10.72 -11.52
C GLY A 145 10.59 10.06 -10.26
N ALA A 146 9.92 8.91 -10.39
CA ALA A 146 9.26 8.27 -9.26
C ALA A 146 10.23 7.65 -8.24
N GLN A 147 11.45 7.29 -8.63
CA GLN A 147 12.45 6.81 -7.69
C GLN A 147 12.75 7.86 -6.62
N SER A 148 13.01 9.09 -7.02
CA SER A 148 13.20 10.20 -6.07
C SER A 148 11.92 10.54 -5.32
N LYS A 149 10.77 10.49 -6.00
CA LYS A 149 9.46 10.78 -5.43
C LYS A 149 9.11 9.79 -4.31
N THR A 150 9.31 8.48 -4.50
CA THR A 150 9.03 7.47 -3.46
C THR A 150 9.93 7.62 -2.24
N ILE A 151 11.21 7.99 -2.41
CA ILE A 151 12.11 8.29 -1.29
C ILE A 151 11.60 9.49 -0.48
N GLN A 152 11.14 10.55 -1.15
CA GLN A 152 10.58 11.72 -0.48
C GLN A 152 9.25 11.40 0.22
N LEU A 153 8.39 10.59 -0.42
CA LEU A 153 7.11 10.15 0.15
C LEU A 153 7.30 9.37 1.46
N ASP A 154 8.34 8.56 1.57
CA ASP A 154 8.64 7.84 2.81
C ASP A 154 8.79 8.81 3.98
N SER A 155 9.59 9.86 3.81
CA SER A 155 9.78 10.90 4.82
C SER A 155 8.49 11.72 5.09
N CYS A 156 7.70 11.99 4.05
CA CYS A 156 6.43 12.71 4.19
C CYS A 156 5.38 11.88 4.94
N TYR A 157 5.25 10.60 4.61
CA TYR A 157 4.32 9.69 5.28
C TYR A 157 4.71 9.44 6.75
N LYS A 158 6.02 9.34 7.03
CA LYS A 158 6.52 9.25 8.40
C LYS A 158 6.11 10.47 9.22
N ARG A 159 6.34 11.68 8.71
CA ARG A 159 5.90 12.92 9.38
C ARG A 159 4.39 12.97 9.58
N LEU A 160 3.59 12.58 8.57
CA LEU A 160 2.14 12.51 8.69
C LEU A 160 1.71 11.54 9.80
N ALA A 161 2.32 10.36 9.85
CA ALA A 161 2.05 9.36 10.86
C ALA A 161 2.38 9.88 12.28
N GLU A 162 3.53 10.52 12.46
CA GLU A 162 3.92 11.15 13.73
C GLU A 162 2.93 12.24 14.15
N GLN A 163 2.53 13.13 13.25
CA GLN A 163 1.56 14.21 13.52
C GLN A 163 0.17 13.69 13.89
N ARG A 164 -0.22 12.53 13.35
CA ARG A 164 -1.53 11.92 13.57
C ARG A 164 -1.55 10.81 14.61
N ASN A 165 -0.41 10.50 15.22
CA ASN A 165 -0.24 9.36 16.12
C ASN A 165 -0.65 8.02 15.48
N PHE A 166 -0.23 7.82 14.21
CA PHE A 166 -0.41 6.58 13.48
C PHE A 166 0.86 5.74 13.51
N LEU A 167 0.73 4.45 13.31
CA LEU A 167 1.88 3.57 13.11
C LEU A 167 2.44 3.77 11.71
N PHE A 168 3.75 3.65 11.56
CA PHE A 168 4.44 3.80 10.29
C PHE A 168 5.42 2.67 10.03
N ILE A 169 5.46 2.23 8.77
CA ILE A 169 6.46 1.31 8.23
C ILE A 169 7.00 1.90 6.92
N SER A 170 8.33 1.91 6.78
CA SER A 170 8.99 2.31 5.54
C SER A 170 8.94 1.19 4.50
N GLY A 171 8.53 1.52 3.28
CA GLY A 171 8.58 0.63 2.13
C GLY A 171 9.91 0.65 1.36
N LEU A 172 10.90 1.48 1.74
CA LEU A 172 12.06 1.76 0.89
C LEU A 172 13.06 0.61 0.74
N ASN A 173 13.22 -0.22 1.76
CA ASN A 173 14.27 -1.26 1.81
C ASN A 173 13.70 -2.67 1.55
N LEU A 174 12.66 -2.74 0.74
CA LEU A 174 12.04 -4.00 0.33
C LEU A 174 12.62 -4.47 -1.01
N ASP A 175 12.65 -5.77 -1.20
CA ASP A 175 13.11 -6.37 -2.44
C ASP A 175 12.07 -6.20 -3.55
N ILE A 176 12.48 -5.54 -4.65
CA ILE A 176 11.64 -5.16 -5.79
C ILE A 176 11.99 -6.03 -7.00
N GLY A 177 10.96 -6.44 -7.72
CA GLY A 177 11.11 -7.27 -8.90
C GLY A 177 11.61 -6.52 -10.14
N GLU A 178 11.75 -7.27 -11.23
CA GLU A 178 12.31 -6.79 -12.50
C GLU A 178 11.50 -5.67 -13.15
N ASP A 179 10.22 -5.56 -12.83
CA ASP A 179 9.37 -4.47 -13.33
C ASP A 179 9.62 -3.13 -12.62
N GLY A 180 10.37 -3.13 -11.53
CA GLY A 180 10.81 -1.93 -10.82
C GLY A 180 9.76 -1.32 -9.87
N GLU A 181 8.59 -1.93 -9.70
CA GLU A 181 7.53 -1.38 -8.85
C GLU A 181 6.89 -2.39 -7.88
N HIS A 182 6.90 -3.67 -8.19
CA HIS A 182 6.23 -4.69 -7.39
C HIS A 182 7.21 -5.49 -6.52
N LEU A 183 6.72 -5.87 -5.35
CA LEU A 183 7.48 -6.68 -4.39
C LEU A 183 7.72 -8.09 -4.94
N THR A 184 8.95 -8.61 -4.78
CA THR A 184 9.21 -10.04 -4.94
C THR A 184 8.66 -10.83 -3.74
N LYS A 185 8.73 -12.17 -3.78
CA LYS A 185 8.45 -13.00 -2.59
C LYS A 185 9.31 -12.61 -1.38
N LEU A 186 10.57 -12.25 -1.61
CA LEU A 186 11.45 -11.77 -0.55
C LEU A 186 10.97 -10.43 -0.01
N GLY A 187 10.60 -9.49 -0.89
CA GLY A 187 10.04 -8.20 -0.50
C GLY A 187 8.74 -8.34 0.33
N HIS A 188 7.84 -9.22 -0.09
CA HIS A 188 6.64 -9.56 0.68
C HIS A 188 6.98 -10.13 2.06
N LYS A 189 7.94 -11.06 2.14
CA LYS A 189 8.39 -11.63 3.42
C LYS A 189 9.01 -10.56 4.33
N GLN A 190 9.84 -9.67 3.79
CA GLN A 190 10.46 -8.57 4.53
C GLN A 190 9.39 -7.64 5.11
N LEU A 191 8.42 -7.22 4.29
CA LEU A 191 7.32 -6.37 4.75
C LEU A 191 6.45 -7.07 5.78
N GLY A 192 6.12 -8.35 5.57
CA GLY A 192 5.33 -9.14 6.51
C GLY A 192 5.94 -9.24 7.90
N LEU A 193 7.28 -9.40 7.98
CA LEU A 193 7.99 -9.42 9.25
C LEU A 193 7.95 -8.06 9.98
N GLN A 194 8.11 -6.96 9.24
CA GLN A 194 8.03 -5.60 9.81
C GLN A 194 6.62 -5.32 10.33
N VAL A 195 5.58 -5.64 9.55
CA VAL A 195 4.18 -5.46 9.94
C VAL A 195 3.84 -6.30 11.17
N LEU A 196 4.23 -7.59 11.17
CA LEU A 196 4.00 -8.48 12.32
C LEU A 196 4.66 -7.96 13.60
N SER A 197 5.88 -7.46 13.50
CA SER A 197 6.58 -6.85 14.63
C SER A 197 5.80 -5.66 15.20
N LYS A 198 5.34 -4.75 14.31
CA LYS A 198 4.55 -3.58 14.72
C LYS A 198 3.18 -3.94 15.31
N VAL A 199 2.53 -4.97 14.78
CA VAL A 199 1.24 -5.44 15.32
C VAL A 199 1.39 -6.05 16.72
N LYS A 200 2.49 -6.76 16.97
CA LYS A 200 2.78 -7.30 18.31
C LYS A 200 2.97 -6.21 19.37
N GLU A 201 3.48 -5.03 19.00
CA GLU A 201 3.60 -3.89 19.92
C GLU A 201 2.22 -3.37 20.38
N LEU A 202 1.15 -3.63 19.62
CA LEU A 202 -0.22 -3.20 19.94
C LEU A 202 -0.94 -4.12 20.92
N SER A 203 -0.48 -5.36 21.06
CA SER A 203 -1.08 -6.38 21.96
C SER A 203 -0.03 -6.92 22.94
N PRO A 204 0.37 -6.15 23.97
CA PRO A 204 1.39 -6.59 24.91
C PRO A 204 0.96 -7.73 25.85
N ALA A 205 -0.32 -8.11 25.89
CA ALA A 205 -0.89 -8.81 27.03
C ALA A 205 -1.30 -10.29 26.82
N GLU A 206 -1.15 -10.89 25.64
CA GLU A 206 -1.63 -12.27 25.40
C GLU A 206 -0.61 -13.19 24.73
N LEU A 207 0.67 -13.04 25.04
CA LEU A 207 1.71 -13.99 24.63
C LEU A 207 2.49 -14.49 25.84
N ILE A 208 1.80 -15.13 26.78
CA ILE A 208 2.39 -16.06 27.78
C ILE A 208 1.70 -17.40 27.65
#